data_08bb577c6bb700abbe402c758b598d7d
#
_entry.id   08bb577c6bb700abbe402c758b598d7d
#
_cell.length_a   1.000
_cell.length_b   1.000
_cell.length_c   1.000
_cell.angle_alpha   90.00
_cell.angle_beta   90.00
_cell.angle_gamma   90.00
#
_symmetry.space_group_name_H-M   'P 1'
#
loop_
_entity.id
_entity.type
_entity.pdbx_description
1 polymer ?
#
loop_
_entity_poly.entity_id
_entity_poly.type
_entity_poly.pdbx_seq_one_letter_code
_entity_poly.pdbx_strand_id
1 'polypeptide(L)'
;DVTRFPIYLRTKQFKVGYVPQYGGYFNDLSLHDNLKAISEIIIKDRNLRSQRINYVISKFELDSLKDIKAKYLSGGQKRKLVIALALISEPKMLLLDEPFAALDVLTIKMLQEIIVNLQQESRITICLCDHQARDLLACVDVAMILNNCKIVAQDTPSNLVKNINAQNAYFGDSFKIN
;
A
#
# COMPACT_ATOMS: atom_id res chain seq x y z
N ASP A 1 15.66 -0.98 -15.10
CA ASP A 1 15.70 0.46 -14.90
C ASP A 1 14.53 1.12 -15.64
N VAL A 2 13.69 1.88 -14.93
CA VAL A 2 12.51 2.56 -15.46
C VAL A 2 12.64 4.09 -15.41
N THR A 3 13.81 4.60 -15.08
CA THR A 3 14.07 6.03 -14.85
C THR A 3 13.67 6.90 -16.04
N ARG A 4 13.94 6.45 -17.26
CA ARG A 4 13.67 7.19 -18.51
C ARG A 4 12.22 7.09 -18.99
N PHE A 5 11.39 6.25 -18.38
CA PHE A 5 10.01 6.06 -18.80
C PHE A 5 9.08 7.02 -18.06
N PRO A 6 8.15 7.68 -18.75
CA PRO A 6 7.14 8.50 -18.10
C PRO A 6 6.23 7.65 -17.20
N ILE A 7 5.62 8.29 -16.19
CA ILE A 7 4.89 7.59 -15.12
C ILE A 7 3.77 6.67 -15.64
N TYR A 8 3.05 7.09 -16.68
CA TYR A 8 1.98 6.29 -17.25
C TYR A 8 2.47 4.97 -17.90
N LEU A 9 3.70 4.91 -18.41
CA LEU A 9 4.30 3.67 -18.89
C LEU A 9 4.78 2.81 -17.72
N ARG A 10 5.27 3.41 -16.64
CA ARG A 10 5.65 2.65 -15.44
C ARG A 10 4.45 1.89 -14.88
N THR A 11 3.29 2.49 -14.83
CA THR A 11 2.06 1.83 -14.37
C THR A 11 1.54 0.81 -15.37
N LYS A 12 1.39 1.19 -16.65
CA LYS A 12 0.75 0.36 -17.68
C LYS A 12 1.63 -0.80 -18.14
N GLN A 13 2.90 -0.54 -18.47
CA GLN A 13 3.80 -1.52 -19.06
C GLN A 13 4.59 -2.29 -18.02
N PHE A 14 5.12 -1.62 -17.01
CA PHE A 14 5.95 -2.25 -15.98
C PHE A 14 5.16 -2.70 -14.74
N LYS A 15 3.84 -2.47 -14.73
CA LYS A 15 2.96 -2.95 -13.67
C LYS A 15 3.36 -2.43 -12.28
N VAL A 16 3.69 -1.14 -12.20
CA VAL A 16 3.93 -0.46 -10.92
C VAL A 16 2.62 0.15 -10.45
N GLY A 17 2.07 -0.32 -9.34
CA GLY A 17 0.93 0.29 -8.65
C GLY A 17 1.41 1.35 -7.66
N TYR A 18 0.59 2.36 -7.41
CA TYR A 18 0.86 3.41 -6.42
C TYR A 18 -0.38 3.70 -5.58
N VAL A 19 -0.19 3.71 -4.28
CA VAL A 19 -1.19 4.06 -3.28
C VAL A 19 -0.72 5.33 -2.58
N PRO A 20 -1.37 6.48 -2.85
CA PRO A 20 -1.00 7.75 -2.24
C PRO A 20 -1.38 7.83 -0.76
N GLN A 21 -0.74 8.74 -0.04
CA GLN A 21 -1.05 9.06 1.35
C GLN A 21 -2.51 9.51 1.51
N TYR A 22 -2.99 10.38 0.62
CA TYR A 22 -4.35 10.91 0.62
C TYR A 22 -5.05 10.72 -0.72
N GLY A 23 -6.36 10.55 -0.69
CA GLY A 23 -7.18 10.45 -1.89
C GLY A 23 -7.01 9.13 -2.65
N GLY A 24 -6.93 9.22 -3.97
CA GLY A 24 -6.83 8.03 -4.84
C GLY A 24 -8.19 7.39 -5.16
N TYR A 25 -9.31 8.03 -4.82
CA TYR A 25 -10.67 7.59 -5.08
C TYR A 25 -11.61 8.78 -5.32
N PHE A 26 -12.77 8.51 -5.91
CA PHE A 26 -13.83 9.48 -6.17
C PHE A 26 -14.79 9.50 -4.98
N ASN A 27 -14.86 10.63 -4.27
CA ASN A 27 -15.63 10.79 -3.04
C ASN A 27 -17.13 10.50 -3.19
N ASP A 28 -17.74 10.93 -4.29
CA ASP A 28 -19.18 10.87 -4.52
C ASP A 28 -19.63 9.57 -5.23
N LEU A 29 -18.70 8.76 -5.69
CA LEU A 29 -18.98 7.42 -6.19
C LEU A 29 -19.08 6.41 -5.05
N SER A 30 -19.88 5.36 -5.24
CA SER A 30 -19.89 4.21 -4.35
C SER A 30 -18.53 3.48 -4.38
N LEU A 31 -18.26 2.63 -3.40
CA LEU A 31 -17.07 1.77 -3.40
C LEU A 31 -16.99 0.95 -4.69
N HIS A 32 -18.10 0.31 -5.08
CA HIS A 32 -18.18 -0.49 -6.32
C HIS A 32 -17.95 0.37 -7.57
N ASP A 33 -18.56 1.57 -7.65
CA ASP A 33 -18.40 2.43 -8.81
C ASP A 33 -16.98 2.99 -8.94
N ASN A 34 -16.27 3.20 -7.83
CA ASN A 34 -14.85 3.52 -7.83
C ASN A 34 -14.04 2.41 -8.51
N LEU A 35 -14.23 1.15 -8.10
CA LEU A 35 -13.55 -0.01 -8.69
C LEU A 35 -13.92 -0.18 -10.16
N LYS A 36 -15.19 0.01 -10.50
CA LYS A 36 -15.70 -0.05 -11.87
C LYS A 36 -15.04 1.00 -12.76
N ALA A 37 -15.01 2.26 -12.35
CA ALA A 37 -14.42 3.35 -13.11
C ALA A 37 -12.94 3.08 -13.45
N ILE A 38 -12.13 2.64 -12.49
CA ILE A 38 -10.73 2.30 -12.73
C ILE A 38 -10.58 1.06 -13.61
N SER A 39 -11.41 0.03 -13.39
CA SER A 39 -11.36 -1.19 -14.20
C SER A 39 -11.70 -0.94 -15.68
N GLU A 40 -12.63 -0.02 -15.97
CA GLU A 40 -13.00 0.36 -17.34
C GLU A 40 -11.87 1.03 -18.11
N ILE A 41 -11.01 1.78 -17.40
CA ILE A 41 -9.83 2.42 -18.00
C ILE A 41 -8.74 1.37 -18.31
N ILE A 42 -8.57 0.38 -17.44
CA ILE A 42 -7.43 -0.55 -17.49
C ILE A 42 -7.75 -1.82 -18.28
N ILE A 43 -8.96 -2.36 -18.16
CA ILE A 43 -9.36 -3.68 -18.66
C ILE A 43 -10.41 -3.51 -19.75
N LYS A 44 -10.13 -3.97 -20.98
CA LYS A 44 -11.07 -3.89 -22.10
C LYS A 44 -12.20 -4.92 -21.99
N ASP A 45 -11.88 -6.14 -21.56
CA ASP A 45 -12.84 -7.23 -21.44
C ASP A 45 -13.79 -7.02 -20.25
N ARG A 46 -15.10 -7.06 -20.53
CA ARG A 46 -16.14 -6.80 -19.52
C ARG A 46 -16.24 -7.91 -18.48
N ASN A 47 -16.05 -9.16 -18.87
CA ASN A 47 -16.14 -10.29 -17.94
C ASN A 47 -14.95 -10.27 -17.00
N LEU A 48 -13.76 -10.02 -17.53
CA LEU A 48 -12.53 -9.88 -16.72
C LEU A 48 -12.64 -8.73 -15.73
N ARG A 49 -13.26 -7.58 -16.11
CA ARG A 49 -13.54 -6.48 -15.18
C ARG A 49 -14.36 -6.95 -13.98
N SER A 50 -15.48 -7.61 -14.25
CA SER A 50 -16.37 -8.10 -13.19
C SER A 50 -15.66 -9.10 -12.27
N GLN A 51 -14.88 -10.02 -12.82
CA GLN A 51 -14.08 -10.97 -12.04
C GLN A 51 -13.07 -10.26 -11.13
N ARG A 52 -12.37 -9.23 -11.66
CA ARG A 52 -11.40 -8.46 -10.89
C ARG A 52 -12.02 -7.67 -9.77
N ILE A 53 -13.12 -6.98 -10.04
CA ILE A 53 -13.87 -6.23 -9.03
C ILE A 53 -14.32 -7.17 -7.91
N ASN A 54 -14.93 -8.28 -8.24
CA ASN A 54 -15.40 -9.26 -7.25
C ASN A 54 -14.24 -9.83 -6.43
N TYR A 55 -13.11 -10.14 -7.08
CA TYR A 55 -11.91 -10.63 -6.40
C TYR A 55 -11.41 -9.65 -5.34
N VAL A 56 -11.21 -8.37 -5.70
CA VAL A 56 -10.70 -7.39 -4.74
C VAL A 56 -11.71 -7.06 -3.64
N ILE A 57 -13.01 -7.02 -3.95
CA ILE A 57 -14.06 -6.81 -2.95
C ILE A 57 -14.04 -7.93 -1.91
N SER A 58 -14.00 -9.18 -2.35
CA SER A 58 -13.94 -10.36 -1.46
C SER A 58 -12.63 -10.39 -0.67
N LYS A 59 -11.48 -10.19 -1.34
CA LYS A 59 -10.15 -10.21 -0.70
C LYS A 59 -10.01 -9.21 0.45
N PHE A 60 -10.65 -8.05 0.34
CA PHE A 60 -10.61 -6.99 1.35
C PHE A 60 -11.84 -6.95 2.27
N GLU A 61 -12.75 -7.92 2.16
CA GLU A 61 -14.00 -7.98 2.95
C GLU A 61 -14.84 -6.70 2.82
N LEU A 62 -15.03 -6.23 1.59
CA LEU A 62 -15.73 -4.99 1.27
C LEU A 62 -17.17 -5.21 0.79
N ASP A 63 -17.68 -6.44 0.84
CA ASP A 63 -18.99 -6.80 0.28
C ASP A 63 -20.14 -5.97 0.83
N SER A 64 -20.18 -5.76 2.14
CA SER A 64 -21.23 -4.97 2.81
C SER A 64 -21.15 -3.47 2.54
N LEU A 65 -20.07 -3.00 1.92
CA LEU A 65 -19.80 -1.58 1.68
C LEU A 65 -19.94 -1.17 0.21
N LYS A 66 -20.32 -2.11 -0.66
CA LYS A 66 -20.36 -1.90 -2.13
C LYS A 66 -21.08 -0.63 -2.56
N ASP A 67 -22.24 -0.37 -1.97
CA ASP A 67 -23.13 0.74 -2.35
C ASP A 67 -22.87 2.01 -1.55
N ILE A 68 -21.95 1.97 -0.57
CA ILE A 68 -21.59 3.11 0.26
C ILE A 68 -20.68 4.05 -0.52
N LYS A 69 -21.04 5.34 -0.57
CA LYS A 69 -20.18 6.37 -1.18
C LYS A 69 -18.86 6.48 -0.41
N ALA A 70 -17.75 6.61 -1.16
CA ALA A 70 -16.41 6.62 -0.58
C ALA A 70 -16.20 7.68 0.50
N LYS A 71 -16.88 8.83 0.42
CA LYS A 71 -16.83 9.88 1.45
C LYS A 71 -17.33 9.42 2.83
N TYR A 72 -18.22 8.43 2.89
CA TYR A 72 -18.80 7.93 4.15
C TYR A 72 -18.04 6.73 4.74
N LEU A 73 -17.04 6.22 4.04
CA LEU A 73 -16.17 5.14 4.54
C LEU A 73 -15.26 5.65 5.68
N SER A 74 -14.97 4.78 6.64
CA SER A 74 -13.96 5.06 7.67
C SER A 74 -12.56 5.18 7.06
N GLY A 75 -11.57 5.65 7.83
CA GLY A 75 -10.18 5.76 7.38
C GLY A 75 -9.62 4.42 6.90
N GLY A 76 -9.79 3.36 7.68
CA GLY A 76 -9.36 2.01 7.31
C GLY A 76 -10.08 1.46 6.08
N GLN A 77 -11.40 1.68 5.96
CA GLN A 77 -12.18 1.28 4.79
C GLN A 77 -11.74 2.03 3.52
N LYS A 78 -11.44 3.33 3.64
CA LYS A 78 -10.84 4.13 2.54
C LYS A 78 -9.48 3.59 2.15
N ARG A 79 -8.65 3.21 3.12
CA ARG A 79 -7.33 2.63 2.83
C ARG A 79 -7.46 1.29 2.11
N LYS A 80 -8.35 0.40 2.56
CA LYS A 80 -8.69 -0.85 1.85
C LYS A 80 -9.13 -0.58 0.40
N LEU A 81 -10.02 0.40 0.19
CA LEU A 81 -10.48 0.78 -1.15
C LEU A 81 -9.33 1.22 -2.05
N VAL A 82 -8.42 2.11 -1.58
CA VAL A 82 -7.31 2.61 -2.41
C VAL A 82 -6.34 1.48 -2.78
N ILE A 83 -6.05 0.57 -1.85
CA ILE A 83 -5.22 -0.61 -2.15
C ILE A 83 -5.94 -1.52 -3.17
N ALA A 84 -7.25 -1.76 -2.98
CA ALA A 84 -8.04 -2.55 -3.92
C ALA A 84 -8.04 -1.94 -5.34
N LEU A 85 -8.16 -0.60 -5.46
CA LEU A 85 -8.05 0.12 -6.74
C LEU A 85 -6.69 -0.09 -7.41
N ALA A 86 -5.60 -0.02 -6.65
CA ALA A 86 -4.26 -0.28 -7.18
C ALA A 86 -4.09 -1.71 -7.67
N LEU A 87 -4.73 -2.69 -7.01
CA LEU A 87 -4.67 -4.11 -7.38
C LEU A 87 -5.49 -4.47 -8.63
N ILE A 88 -6.44 -3.65 -9.06
CA ILE A 88 -7.19 -3.88 -10.33
C ILE A 88 -6.24 -4.05 -11.51
N SER A 89 -5.09 -3.36 -11.51
CA SER A 89 -4.09 -3.43 -12.58
C SER A 89 -3.18 -4.65 -12.52
N GLU A 90 -3.30 -5.53 -11.52
CA GLU A 90 -2.36 -6.62 -11.21
C GLU A 90 -0.90 -6.16 -11.19
N PRO A 91 -0.55 -5.28 -10.26
CA PRO A 91 0.80 -4.77 -10.20
C PRO A 91 1.78 -5.88 -9.83
N LYS A 92 3.01 -5.81 -10.38
CA LYS A 92 4.14 -6.62 -9.94
C LYS A 92 4.89 -5.96 -8.77
N MET A 93 4.77 -4.64 -8.69
CA MET A 93 5.32 -3.82 -7.62
C MET A 93 4.27 -2.84 -7.14
N LEU A 94 4.12 -2.70 -5.84
CA LEU A 94 3.19 -1.77 -5.19
C LEU A 94 3.97 -0.79 -4.33
N LEU A 95 3.78 0.50 -4.62
CA LEU A 95 4.35 1.58 -3.83
C LEU A 95 3.26 2.12 -2.89
N LEU A 96 3.52 2.12 -1.58
CA LEU A 96 2.61 2.61 -0.56
C LEU A 96 3.23 3.82 0.13
N ASP A 97 2.53 4.94 0.06
CA ASP A 97 2.96 6.20 0.65
C ASP A 97 2.21 6.46 1.96
N GLU A 98 2.92 6.44 3.09
CA GLU A 98 2.41 6.57 4.45
C GLU A 98 1.11 5.76 4.71
N PRO A 99 1.13 4.43 4.50
CA PRO A 99 -0.09 3.62 4.60
C PRO A 99 -0.72 3.60 6.00
N PHE A 100 0.05 3.88 7.04
CA PHE A 100 -0.40 3.82 8.44
C PHE A 100 -0.82 5.18 9.01
N ALA A 101 -0.62 6.28 8.27
CA ALA A 101 -0.88 7.63 8.76
C ALA A 101 -2.34 7.83 9.20
N ALA A 102 -2.52 8.43 10.40
CA ALA A 102 -3.81 8.80 10.98
C ALA A 102 -4.80 7.63 11.16
N LEU A 103 -4.30 6.42 11.40
CA LEU A 103 -5.11 5.23 11.66
C LEU A 103 -4.98 4.76 13.12
N ASP A 104 -6.00 4.09 13.61
CA ASP A 104 -5.97 3.42 14.91
C ASP A 104 -5.15 2.12 14.87
N VAL A 105 -4.73 1.64 16.04
CA VAL A 105 -3.85 0.48 16.19
C VAL A 105 -4.42 -0.80 15.55
N LEU A 106 -5.74 -1.02 15.65
CA LEU A 106 -6.37 -2.22 15.08
C LEU A 106 -6.37 -2.16 13.55
N THR A 107 -6.65 -0.99 13.01
CA THR A 107 -6.60 -0.74 11.55
C THR A 107 -5.17 -0.90 11.01
N ILE A 108 -4.16 -0.42 11.75
CA ILE A 108 -2.74 -0.62 11.36
C ILE A 108 -2.40 -2.10 11.31
N LYS A 109 -2.73 -2.89 12.35
CA LYS A 109 -2.47 -4.33 12.36
C LYS A 109 -3.13 -5.05 11.20
N MET A 110 -4.40 -4.75 10.94
CA MET A 110 -5.11 -5.29 9.78
C MET A 110 -4.40 -4.96 8.46
N LEU A 111 -3.91 -3.73 8.28
CA LEU A 111 -3.18 -3.34 7.07
C LEU A 111 -1.81 -4.03 6.95
N GLN A 112 -1.09 -4.22 8.05
CA GLN A 112 0.15 -5.00 8.10
C GLN A 112 -0.10 -6.42 7.60
N GLU A 113 -1.15 -7.11 8.10
CA GLU A 113 -1.54 -8.44 7.63
C GLU A 113 -1.87 -8.45 6.13
N ILE A 114 -2.62 -7.46 5.64
CA ILE A 114 -2.92 -7.31 4.21
C ILE A 114 -1.63 -7.18 3.39
N ILE A 115 -0.69 -6.33 3.82
CA ILE A 115 0.58 -6.09 3.13
C ILE A 115 1.40 -7.38 3.06
N VAL A 116 1.55 -8.08 4.18
CA VAL A 116 2.27 -9.37 4.24
C VAL A 116 1.60 -10.41 3.35
N ASN A 117 0.27 -10.57 3.41
CA ASN A 117 -0.46 -11.52 2.58
C ASN A 117 -0.35 -11.21 1.08
N LEU A 118 -0.36 -9.94 0.68
CA LEU A 118 -0.14 -9.55 -0.71
C LEU A 118 1.25 -9.95 -1.22
N GLN A 119 2.27 -9.82 -0.40
CA GLN A 119 3.62 -10.25 -0.76
C GLN A 119 3.71 -11.77 -0.84
N GLN A 120 3.21 -12.49 0.16
CA GLN A 120 3.34 -13.96 0.26
C GLN A 120 2.49 -14.70 -0.78
N GLU A 121 1.20 -14.36 -0.88
CA GLU A 121 0.25 -15.06 -1.73
C GLU A 121 0.30 -14.60 -3.20
N SER A 122 0.38 -13.28 -3.42
CA SER A 122 0.32 -12.69 -4.75
C SER A 122 1.69 -12.41 -5.36
N ARG A 123 2.78 -12.64 -4.60
CA ARG A 123 4.17 -12.39 -5.00
C ARG A 123 4.40 -10.97 -5.53
N ILE A 124 3.70 -10.01 -4.96
CA ILE A 124 3.85 -8.60 -5.29
C ILE A 124 5.03 -8.05 -4.49
N THR A 125 6.00 -7.43 -5.15
CA THR A 125 7.04 -6.67 -4.44
C THR A 125 6.42 -5.41 -3.87
N ILE A 126 6.52 -5.20 -2.55
CA ILE A 126 5.95 -4.02 -1.90
C ILE A 126 7.08 -3.12 -1.41
N CYS A 127 7.01 -1.85 -1.78
CA CYS A 127 7.85 -0.80 -1.23
C CYS A 127 6.94 0.20 -0.52
N LEU A 128 7.14 0.38 0.77
CA LEU A 128 6.37 1.32 1.56
C LEU A 128 7.28 2.32 2.25
N CYS A 129 6.85 3.56 2.36
CA CYS A 129 7.49 4.56 3.20
C CYS A 129 6.49 5.03 4.26
N ASP A 130 6.94 5.12 5.50
CA ASP A 130 6.14 5.63 6.61
C ASP A 130 7.07 6.21 7.68
N HIS A 131 6.58 7.18 8.43
CA HIS A 131 7.30 7.76 9.57
C HIS A 131 7.01 7.01 10.87
N GLN A 132 6.03 6.13 10.90
CA GLN A 132 5.72 5.26 12.04
C GLN A 132 6.63 4.02 12.03
N ALA A 133 7.88 4.20 12.46
CA ALA A 133 8.93 3.18 12.35
C ALA A 133 8.55 1.82 12.93
N ARG A 134 7.88 1.77 14.10
CA ARG A 134 7.48 0.50 14.72
C ARG A 134 6.54 -0.29 13.84
N ASP A 135 5.54 0.38 13.30
CA ASP A 135 4.51 -0.25 12.48
C ASP A 135 5.09 -0.69 11.13
N LEU A 136 5.96 0.12 10.53
CA LEU A 136 6.68 -0.23 9.32
C LEU A 136 7.56 -1.47 9.52
N LEU A 137 8.41 -1.47 10.55
CA LEU A 137 9.38 -2.54 10.80
C LEU A 137 8.70 -3.87 11.19
N ALA A 138 7.43 -3.85 11.62
CA ALA A 138 6.68 -5.06 11.95
C ALA A 138 6.21 -5.87 10.73
N CYS A 139 6.26 -5.31 9.50
CA CYS A 139 5.69 -5.95 8.31
C CYS A 139 6.60 -5.95 7.09
N VAL A 140 7.90 -5.66 7.24
CA VAL A 140 8.85 -5.62 6.12
C VAL A 140 9.99 -6.62 6.33
N ASP A 141 10.54 -7.13 5.22
CA ASP A 141 11.72 -8.02 5.24
C ASP A 141 13.03 -7.23 5.39
N VAL A 142 13.10 -6.07 4.74
CA VAL A 142 14.25 -5.16 4.75
C VAL A 142 13.76 -3.73 4.85
N ALA A 143 14.43 -2.93 5.66
CA ALA A 143 14.16 -1.50 5.75
C ALA A 143 15.42 -0.67 5.50
N MET A 144 15.22 0.56 5.02
CA MET A 144 16.29 1.52 4.83
C MET A 144 15.93 2.86 5.45
N ILE A 145 16.92 3.52 6.02
CA ILE A 145 16.78 4.86 6.61
C ILE A 145 17.44 5.86 5.68
N LEU A 146 16.64 6.85 5.30
CA LEU A 146 17.07 7.99 4.50
C LEU A 146 17.28 9.21 5.41
N ASN A 147 18.45 9.81 5.36
CA ASN A 147 18.74 11.07 6.05
C ASN A 147 19.65 11.93 5.16
N ASN A 148 19.34 13.22 5.05
CA ASN A 148 20.08 14.17 4.22
C ASN A 148 20.34 13.64 2.79
N CYS A 149 19.31 13.12 2.12
CA CYS A 149 19.36 12.57 0.76
C CYS A 149 20.33 11.38 0.60
N LYS A 150 20.68 10.68 1.66
CA LYS A 150 21.55 9.50 1.64
C LYS A 150 20.91 8.36 2.42
N ILE A 151 21.17 7.12 1.98
CA ILE A 151 20.85 5.92 2.75
C ILE A 151 21.93 5.80 3.85
N VAL A 152 21.54 5.95 5.11
CA VAL A 152 22.44 5.87 6.25
C VAL A 152 22.54 4.48 6.86
N ALA A 153 21.49 3.67 6.68
CA ALA A 153 21.46 2.25 7.07
C ALA A 153 20.43 1.50 6.24
N GLN A 154 20.72 0.23 5.96
CA GLN A 154 19.80 -0.71 5.29
C GLN A 154 20.08 -2.11 5.81
N ASP A 155 19.08 -2.79 6.38
CA ASP A 155 19.18 -4.14 6.89
C ASP A 155 17.78 -4.72 7.19
N THR A 156 17.74 -5.95 7.72
CA THR A 156 16.53 -6.51 8.33
C THR A 156 16.11 -5.67 9.54
N PRO A 157 14.82 -5.65 9.91
CA PRO A 157 14.34 -4.89 11.06
C PRO A 157 15.14 -5.12 12.34
N SER A 158 15.43 -6.38 12.69
CA SER A 158 16.15 -6.75 13.90
C SER A 158 17.61 -6.28 13.93
N ASN A 159 18.28 -6.22 12.79
CA ASN A 159 19.64 -5.69 12.68
C ASN A 159 19.64 -4.17 12.63
N LEU A 160 18.67 -3.58 11.94
CA LEU A 160 18.57 -2.14 11.75
C LEU A 160 18.41 -1.41 13.08
N VAL A 161 17.62 -1.94 14.02
CA VAL A 161 17.45 -1.37 15.36
C VAL A 161 18.72 -1.35 16.17
N LYS A 162 19.64 -2.29 15.93
CA LYS A 162 20.94 -2.38 16.61
C LYS A 162 22.03 -1.54 15.92
N ASN A 163 21.76 -1.02 14.75
CA ASN A 163 22.72 -0.27 13.95
C ASN A 163 22.93 1.13 14.53
N ILE A 164 24.14 1.47 14.90
CA ILE A 164 24.48 2.75 15.54
C ILE A 164 24.14 3.96 14.64
N ASN A 165 24.31 3.85 13.33
CA ASN A 165 23.96 4.92 12.41
C ASN A 165 22.45 5.12 12.33
N ALA A 166 21.67 4.04 12.40
CA ALA A 166 20.22 4.06 12.42
C ALA A 166 19.70 4.69 13.74
N GLN A 167 20.30 4.32 14.86
CA GLN A 167 19.98 4.90 16.18
C GLN A 167 20.25 6.41 16.20
N ASN A 168 21.43 6.82 15.79
CA ASN A 168 21.82 8.24 15.76
C ASN A 168 21.00 9.08 14.79
N ALA A 169 20.60 8.50 13.64
CA ALA A 169 19.92 9.24 12.58
C ALA A 169 18.38 9.30 12.77
N TYR A 170 17.78 8.30 13.45
CA TYR A 170 16.33 8.16 13.43
C TYR A 170 15.71 7.60 14.72
N PHE A 171 16.22 6.50 15.28
CA PHE A 171 15.55 5.78 16.36
C PHE A 171 15.80 6.35 17.77
N GLY A 172 16.98 6.90 18.02
CA GLY A 172 17.47 7.20 19.37
C GLY A 172 17.82 5.91 20.16
N ASP A 173 18.44 6.08 21.33
CA ASP A 173 19.01 4.98 22.11
C ASP A 173 17.99 4.04 22.76
N SER A 174 16.73 4.48 22.92
CA SER A 174 15.69 3.74 23.64
C SER A 174 14.69 2.99 22.74
N PHE A 175 14.86 3.03 21.43
CA PHE A 175 13.93 2.41 20.51
C PHE A 175 14.01 0.88 20.54
N LYS A 176 12.85 0.23 20.72
CA LYS A 176 12.70 -1.23 20.67
C LYS A 176 11.54 -1.60 19.74
N ILE A 177 11.72 -2.68 18.99
CA ILE A 177 10.63 -3.38 18.30
C ILE A 177 10.13 -4.43 19.30
N ASN A 178 8.86 -4.37 19.63
CA ASN A 178 8.20 -5.39 20.49
C ASN A 178 7.92 -6.62 19.65
#